data_29ec89be60dd9e096ba4e2ff95b5d10b
#
_entry.id   29ec89be60dd9e096ba4e2ff95b5d10b
#
_cell.length_a   1.000
_cell.length_b   1.000
_cell.length_c   1.000
_cell.angle_alpha   90.00
_cell.angle_beta   90.00
_cell.angle_gamma   90.00
#
_symmetry.space_group_name_H-M   'P 1'
#
loop_
_entity.id
_entity.type
_entity.pdbx_description
1 polymer ?
#
loop_
_entity_poly.entity_id
_entity_poly.type
_entity_poly.pdbx_seq_one_letter_code
_entity_poly.pdbx_strand_id
1 'polypeptide(L)'
;MKKVGLLCGREYSFPPAFIVRVNELGKKDGVVAEFAKLGGTRMGEPAKYSVIVDRISHEVEYYRGFLKHAVLQGTYVINNPFWWSADDKYFNYSVAAKLGIAIPKTVLLPQKGYPGDVDITSESLHNLEYPLDWDGMLDYVGRPAILKPFSGGGWKHVYKVNNKQELLAAYDQTSPYCMTLQEFIDFTQYVRCFTFGKTDIIPVHYDPKERKYVVSHAYLTSELGVRIVNDAQTINQALGYEMNTIEFAIKDGVPYAIDFLNPAPDFERERITEFYFELVVEKMARLVIDRALHGQACSSWPRWEEMLGIGAPAGFIGTPRSAGAGGKSAAVLASGSAQGS
;
A
#
# COMPACT_ATOMS: atom_id res chain seq x y z
N MET A 1 11.28 -15.32 -24.38
CA MET A 1 11.82 -15.26 -23.00
C MET A 1 11.27 -14.03 -22.33
N LYS A 2 10.60 -14.16 -21.21
CA LYS A 2 10.02 -13.04 -20.44
C LYS A 2 10.97 -12.60 -19.34
N LYS A 3 11.24 -11.31 -19.25
CA LYS A 3 12.20 -10.77 -18.30
C LYS A 3 11.49 -10.11 -17.12
N VAL A 4 11.96 -10.42 -15.91
CA VAL A 4 11.60 -9.77 -14.66
C VAL A 4 12.75 -8.88 -14.23
N GLY A 5 12.51 -7.58 -14.07
CA GLY A 5 13.47 -6.62 -13.55
C GLY A 5 13.24 -6.37 -12.07
N LEU A 6 14.31 -6.35 -11.28
CA LEU A 6 14.26 -5.94 -9.87
C LEU A 6 14.93 -4.58 -9.72
N LEU A 7 14.18 -3.59 -9.24
CA LEU A 7 14.68 -2.29 -8.78
C LEU A 7 14.75 -2.31 -7.25
N CYS A 8 15.93 -2.19 -6.68
CA CYS A 8 16.13 -2.21 -5.23
C CYS A 8 17.16 -1.17 -4.80
N GLY A 9 17.14 -0.84 -3.50
CA GLY A 9 18.05 0.10 -2.87
C GLY A 9 19.21 -0.61 -2.15
N ARG A 10 19.24 -0.41 -0.82
CA ARG A 10 20.34 -0.88 0.04
C ARG A 10 20.23 -2.35 0.49
N GLU A 11 19.22 -3.04 0.01
CA GLU A 11 18.96 -4.43 0.36
C GLU A 11 20.08 -5.35 -0.20
N TYR A 12 20.44 -6.37 0.56
CA TYR A 12 21.59 -7.23 0.20
C TYR A 12 21.29 -8.73 0.24
N SER A 13 20.34 -9.20 1.05
CA SER A 13 20.02 -10.63 1.14
C SER A 13 18.81 -11.04 0.29
N PHE A 14 17.71 -10.28 0.34
CA PHE A 14 16.51 -10.60 -0.42
C PHE A 14 16.72 -10.49 -1.94
N PRO A 15 17.31 -9.42 -2.51
CA PRO A 15 17.41 -9.27 -3.97
C PRO A 15 18.14 -10.42 -4.68
N PRO A 16 19.33 -10.86 -4.25
CA PRO A 16 20.01 -11.98 -4.91
C PRO A 16 19.25 -13.31 -4.73
N ALA A 17 18.72 -13.59 -3.54
CA ALA A 17 17.95 -14.81 -3.30
C ALA A 17 16.68 -14.89 -4.17
N PHE A 18 15.96 -13.78 -4.29
CA PHE A 18 14.80 -13.65 -5.16
C PHE A 18 15.15 -13.91 -6.63
N ILE A 19 16.22 -13.30 -7.16
CA ILE A 19 16.65 -13.49 -8.55
C ILE A 19 17.00 -14.96 -8.82
N VAL A 20 17.76 -15.58 -7.94
CA VAL A 20 18.11 -17.01 -8.04
C VAL A 20 16.85 -17.86 -8.07
N ARG A 21 15.92 -17.62 -7.14
CA ARG A 21 14.69 -18.42 -7.03
C ARG A 21 13.77 -18.26 -8.24
N VAL A 22 13.61 -17.04 -8.77
CA VAL A 22 12.86 -16.84 -10.01
C VAL A 22 13.50 -17.58 -11.18
N ASN A 23 14.82 -17.54 -11.30
CA ASN A 23 15.54 -18.21 -12.39
C ASN A 23 15.45 -19.74 -12.30
N GLU A 24 15.42 -20.30 -11.08
CA GLU A 24 15.20 -21.73 -10.89
C GLU A 24 13.77 -22.16 -11.28
N LEU A 25 12.76 -21.50 -10.71
CA LEU A 25 11.36 -21.85 -10.91
C LEU A 25 10.85 -21.51 -12.31
N GLY A 26 11.27 -20.36 -12.85
CA GLY A 26 10.82 -19.83 -14.14
C GLY A 26 11.49 -20.47 -15.35
N LYS A 27 12.55 -21.27 -15.15
CA LYS A 27 13.36 -21.84 -16.24
C LYS A 27 12.53 -22.57 -17.30
N LYS A 28 11.62 -23.43 -16.85
CA LYS A 28 10.74 -24.25 -17.73
C LYS A 28 9.75 -23.39 -18.53
N ASP A 29 9.38 -22.24 -18.00
CA ASP A 29 8.37 -21.34 -18.58
C ASP A 29 9.03 -20.16 -19.35
N GLY A 30 10.36 -20.17 -19.45
CA GLY A 30 11.12 -19.14 -20.16
C GLY A 30 11.09 -17.77 -19.46
N VAL A 31 10.95 -17.76 -18.14
CA VAL A 31 10.99 -16.55 -17.30
C VAL A 31 12.35 -16.44 -16.64
N VAL A 32 12.97 -15.25 -16.72
CA VAL A 32 14.26 -14.94 -16.08
C VAL A 32 14.21 -13.63 -15.34
N ALA A 33 14.89 -13.54 -14.21
CA ALA A 33 15.03 -12.32 -13.42
C ALA A 33 16.45 -11.80 -13.43
N GLU A 34 16.58 -10.47 -13.41
CA GLU A 34 17.85 -9.76 -13.32
C GLU A 34 17.68 -8.44 -12.55
N PHE A 35 18.76 -7.86 -12.03
CA PHE A 35 18.73 -6.48 -11.57
C PHE A 35 18.43 -5.54 -12.75
N ALA A 36 17.42 -4.69 -12.62
CA ALA A 36 17.10 -3.73 -13.64
C ALA A 36 18.18 -2.63 -13.67
N LYS A 37 18.86 -2.50 -14.80
CA LYS A 37 19.84 -1.43 -15.05
C LYS A 37 19.23 -0.43 -16.01
N LEU A 38 19.07 0.81 -15.54
CA LEU A 38 18.41 1.90 -16.23
C LEU A 38 19.39 3.06 -16.43
N GLY A 39 19.31 3.71 -17.57
CA GLY A 39 20.00 4.94 -17.90
C GLY A 39 19.01 6.04 -18.26
N GLY A 40 19.40 6.99 -19.11
CA GLY A 40 18.47 7.95 -19.69
C GLY A 40 17.42 7.22 -20.55
N THR A 41 16.13 7.44 -20.26
CA THR A 41 15.02 6.75 -20.93
C THR A 41 14.36 7.66 -21.95
N ARG A 42 14.16 7.18 -23.17
CA ARG A 42 13.47 7.90 -24.25
C ARG A 42 12.01 7.47 -24.31
N MET A 43 11.10 8.42 -24.51
CA MET A 43 9.65 8.16 -24.52
C MET A 43 9.19 7.10 -25.53
N GLY A 44 9.89 6.89 -26.61
CA GLY A 44 9.54 5.92 -27.65
C GLY A 44 10.18 4.55 -27.50
N GLU A 45 10.98 4.32 -26.46
CA GLU A 45 11.67 3.05 -26.25
C GLU A 45 10.70 1.97 -25.78
N PRO A 46 10.74 0.75 -26.36
CA PRO A 46 9.89 -0.34 -25.92
C PRO A 46 10.32 -0.83 -24.53
N ALA A 47 9.38 -1.42 -23.79
CA ALA A 47 9.65 -1.99 -22.50
C ALA A 47 10.64 -3.16 -22.59
N LYS A 48 11.69 -3.13 -21.76
CA LYS A 48 12.68 -4.20 -21.66
C LYS A 48 12.18 -5.39 -20.83
N TYR A 49 11.29 -5.11 -19.87
CA TYR A 49 10.83 -6.07 -18.88
C TYR A 49 9.33 -6.35 -19.03
N SER A 50 8.94 -7.63 -18.88
CA SER A 50 7.53 -8.01 -18.77
C SER A 50 6.96 -7.67 -17.40
N VAL A 51 7.80 -7.81 -16.34
CA VAL A 51 7.46 -7.45 -14.97
C VAL A 51 8.61 -6.65 -14.35
N ILE A 52 8.30 -5.65 -13.57
CA ILE A 52 9.27 -4.99 -12.69
C ILE A 52 8.77 -5.04 -11.25
N VAL A 53 9.62 -5.49 -10.34
CA VAL A 53 9.42 -5.36 -8.90
C VAL A 53 10.13 -4.10 -8.44
N ASP A 54 9.35 -3.16 -7.92
CA ASP A 54 9.84 -1.87 -7.42
C ASP A 54 9.99 -1.90 -5.90
N ARG A 55 11.21 -1.61 -5.44
CA ARG A 55 11.55 -1.51 -4.03
C ARG A 55 12.32 -0.23 -3.68
N ILE A 56 12.30 0.78 -4.57
CA ILE A 56 13.13 1.98 -4.39
C ILE A 56 12.47 3.28 -4.87
N SER A 57 11.44 3.23 -5.71
CA SER A 57 10.89 4.45 -6.30
C SER A 57 10.25 5.40 -5.29
N HIS A 58 9.93 4.91 -4.07
CA HIS A 58 9.46 5.73 -2.97
C HIS A 58 10.54 6.70 -2.43
N GLU A 59 11.82 6.41 -2.68
CA GLU A 59 12.94 7.28 -2.31
C GLU A 59 13.51 8.05 -3.51
N VAL A 60 13.36 7.54 -4.75
CA VAL A 60 14.02 8.06 -5.94
C VAL A 60 13.04 8.33 -7.07
N GLU A 61 12.73 9.59 -7.31
CA GLU A 61 11.72 10.03 -8.28
C GLU A 61 11.99 9.59 -9.72
N TYR A 62 13.26 9.49 -10.12
CA TYR A 62 13.64 8.99 -11.44
C TYR A 62 13.01 7.61 -11.72
N TYR A 63 13.10 6.68 -10.77
CA TYR A 63 12.48 5.35 -10.92
C TYR A 63 10.97 5.42 -11.02
N ARG A 64 10.32 6.31 -10.27
CA ARG A 64 8.86 6.50 -10.35
C ARG A 64 8.42 6.99 -11.72
N GLY A 65 9.14 7.96 -12.30
CA GLY A 65 8.91 8.44 -13.66
C GLY A 65 9.08 7.34 -14.71
N PHE A 66 10.16 6.58 -14.60
CA PHE A 66 10.42 5.42 -15.46
C PHE A 66 9.33 4.35 -15.36
N LEU A 67 8.92 3.98 -14.14
CA LEU A 67 7.93 2.92 -13.90
C LEU A 67 6.56 3.29 -14.49
N LYS A 68 6.11 4.54 -14.34
CA LYS A 68 4.87 5.02 -14.97
C LYS A 68 4.95 4.93 -16.49
N HIS A 69 6.09 5.29 -17.09
CA HIS A 69 6.32 5.11 -18.53
C HIS A 69 6.32 3.63 -18.92
N ALA A 70 6.99 2.77 -18.16
CA ALA A 70 7.05 1.32 -18.43
C ALA A 70 5.66 0.68 -18.43
N VAL A 71 4.73 1.11 -17.55
CA VAL A 71 3.34 0.65 -17.57
C VAL A 71 2.65 0.99 -18.88
N LEU A 72 2.86 2.20 -19.43
CA LEU A 72 2.31 2.58 -20.75
C LEU A 72 2.86 1.72 -21.89
N GLN A 73 4.05 1.14 -21.71
CA GLN A 73 4.68 0.21 -22.64
C GLN A 73 4.28 -1.27 -22.40
N GLY A 74 3.34 -1.52 -21.49
CA GLY A 74 2.82 -2.87 -21.18
C GLY A 74 3.58 -3.64 -20.13
N THR A 75 4.54 -3.04 -19.43
CA THR A 75 5.21 -3.67 -18.28
C THR A 75 4.26 -3.78 -17.10
N TYR A 76 4.20 -4.94 -16.47
CA TYR A 76 3.55 -5.11 -15.18
C TYR A 76 4.47 -4.63 -14.05
N VAL A 77 4.00 -3.72 -13.21
CA VAL A 77 4.81 -3.16 -12.12
C VAL A 77 4.21 -3.52 -10.76
N ILE A 78 5.00 -4.11 -9.89
CA ILE A 78 4.65 -4.43 -8.50
C ILE A 78 5.45 -3.49 -7.57
N ASN A 79 4.83 -2.59 -6.81
CA ASN A 79 3.41 -2.23 -6.84
C ASN A 79 3.12 -1.23 -7.96
N ASN A 80 1.81 -1.01 -8.20
CA ASN A 80 1.36 -0.07 -9.21
C ASN A 80 1.90 1.36 -8.97
N PRO A 81 2.69 1.95 -9.89
CA PRO A 81 3.39 3.22 -9.64
C PRO A 81 2.47 4.45 -9.62
N PHE A 82 1.22 4.33 -10.10
CA PHE A 82 0.26 5.43 -10.08
C PHE A 82 -0.32 5.70 -8.70
N TRP A 83 -0.26 4.70 -7.80
CA TRP A 83 -0.79 4.78 -6.45
C TRP A 83 0.05 5.61 -5.50
N TRP A 84 1.35 5.74 -5.75
CA TRP A 84 2.24 6.56 -4.95
C TRP A 84 1.83 8.03 -4.83
N SER A 85 1.15 8.57 -5.85
CA SER A 85 0.72 9.97 -5.86
C SER A 85 -0.60 10.22 -5.11
N ALA A 86 -1.38 9.17 -4.86
CA ALA A 86 -2.61 9.21 -4.09
C ALA A 86 -2.47 8.55 -2.70
N ASP A 87 -1.25 8.16 -2.35
CA ASP A 87 -0.93 7.22 -1.32
C ASP A 87 -0.46 7.94 -0.05
N ASP A 88 -1.41 8.50 0.68
CA ASP A 88 -1.18 9.11 1.97
C ASP A 88 -1.92 8.38 3.10
N LYS A 89 -1.36 8.43 4.30
CA LYS A 89 -1.93 7.71 5.45
C LYS A 89 -3.34 8.17 5.79
N TYR A 90 -3.62 9.45 5.70
CA TYR A 90 -4.93 10.00 6.06
C TYR A 90 -6.02 9.57 5.08
N PHE A 91 -5.72 9.68 3.78
CA PHE A 91 -6.62 9.20 2.73
C PHE A 91 -6.88 7.69 2.85
N ASN A 92 -5.81 6.90 3.04
CA ASN A 92 -5.93 5.46 3.14
C ASN A 92 -6.71 5.01 4.38
N TYR A 93 -6.53 5.67 5.54
CA TYR A 93 -7.37 5.43 6.72
C TYR A 93 -8.83 5.76 6.44
N SER A 94 -9.09 6.84 5.71
CA SER A 94 -10.46 7.23 5.35
C SER A 94 -11.12 6.19 4.43
N VAL A 95 -10.39 5.66 3.44
CA VAL A 95 -10.88 4.58 2.57
C VAL A 95 -11.13 3.31 3.38
N ALA A 96 -10.17 2.87 4.19
CA ALA A 96 -10.29 1.66 5.01
C ALA A 96 -11.47 1.75 5.99
N ALA A 97 -11.67 2.90 6.65
CA ALA A 97 -12.82 3.13 7.53
C ALA A 97 -14.15 3.03 6.77
N LYS A 98 -14.23 3.61 5.56
CA LYS A 98 -15.43 3.50 4.70
C LYS A 98 -15.70 2.08 4.22
N LEU A 99 -14.68 1.25 4.13
CA LEU A 99 -14.78 -0.18 3.82
C LEU A 99 -15.11 -1.05 5.03
N GLY A 100 -15.33 -0.45 6.21
CA GLY A 100 -15.71 -1.14 7.44
C GLY A 100 -14.56 -1.73 8.23
N ILE A 101 -13.31 -1.40 7.89
CA ILE A 101 -12.12 -1.85 8.62
C ILE A 101 -11.92 -0.95 9.85
N ALA A 102 -11.61 -1.56 10.99
CA ALA A 102 -11.33 -0.82 12.21
C ALA A 102 -10.03 -0.03 12.06
N ILE A 103 -10.13 1.29 12.21
CA ILE A 103 -9.04 2.24 12.09
C ILE A 103 -9.00 3.12 13.33
N PRO A 104 -7.82 3.47 13.89
CA PRO A 104 -7.71 4.45 14.94
C PRO A 104 -8.25 5.82 14.49
N LYS A 105 -8.93 6.53 15.37
CA LYS A 105 -9.35 7.92 15.10
C LYS A 105 -8.14 8.76 14.71
N THR A 106 -8.25 9.52 13.64
CA THR A 106 -7.11 10.25 13.06
C THR A 106 -7.51 11.65 12.66
N VAL A 107 -6.67 12.63 12.96
CA VAL A 107 -6.77 14.04 12.55
C VAL A 107 -5.59 14.36 11.66
N LEU A 108 -5.83 15.03 10.54
CA LEU A 108 -4.78 15.58 9.68
C LEU A 108 -4.39 16.97 10.21
N LEU A 109 -3.10 17.22 10.36
CA LEU A 109 -2.55 18.49 10.82
C LEU A 109 -1.81 19.20 9.70
N PRO A 110 -1.99 20.53 9.52
CA PRO A 110 -1.18 21.30 8.60
C PRO A 110 0.31 21.22 8.98
N GLN A 111 1.18 21.58 8.05
CA GLN A 111 2.61 21.67 8.33
C GLN A 111 2.91 22.81 9.30
N LYS A 112 3.85 22.59 10.22
CA LYS A 112 4.35 23.65 11.12
C LYS A 112 5.13 24.74 10.37
N GLY A 113 5.82 24.35 9.30
CA GLY A 113 6.58 25.25 8.43
C GLY A 113 6.78 24.63 7.06
N TYR A 114 7.37 25.38 6.17
CA TYR A 114 7.56 24.96 4.78
C TYR A 114 9.05 25.00 4.43
N PRO A 115 9.53 24.17 3.46
CA PRO A 115 10.90 24.25 2.97
C PRO A 115 11.23 25.66 2.46
N GLY A 116 12.45 26.14 2.72
CA GLY A 116 12.86 27.50 2.36
C GLY A 116 13.03 27.74 0.85
N ASP A 117 12.99 26.71 0.05
CA ASP A 117 13.01 26.74 -1.42
C ASP A 117 11.61 26.83 -2.04
N VAL A 118 10.57 26.80 -1.21
CA VAL A 118 9.17 26.97 -1.64
C VAL A 118 8.70 28.35 -1.25
N ASP A 119 8.22 29.13 -2.22
CA ASP A 119 7.69 30.48 -2.00
C ASP A 119 6.28 30.41 -1.37
N ILE A 120 6.23 30.08 -0.07
CA ILE A 120 5.01 30.05 0.74
C ILE A 120 5.01 31.26 1.66
N THR A 121 4.06 32.14 1.44
CA THR A 121 3.81 33.34 2.25
C THR A 121 2.52 33.18 3.07
N SER A 122 2.24 34.15 3.94
CA SER A 122 0.97 34.21 4.68
C SER A 122 -0.25 34.23 3.74
N GLU A 123 -0.12 34.91 2.59
CA GLU A 123 -1.16 34.94 1.57
C GLU A 123 -1.43 33.55 0.96
N SER A 124 -0.40 32.70 0.84
CA SER A 124 -0.56 31.31 0.38
C SER A 124 -1.36 30.46 1.36
N LEU A 125 -1.42 30.85 2.63
CA LEU A 125 -2.02 30.11 3.72
C LEU A 125 -3.37 30.68 4.20
N HIS A 126 -3.96 31.61 3.46
CA HIS A 126 -5.21 32.28 3.87
C HIS A 126 -6.42 31.35 4.01
N ASN A 127 -6.34 30.12 3.48
CA ASN A 127 -7.37 29.09 3.64
C ASN A 127 -7.18 28.21 4.89
N LEU A 128 -6.07 28.38 5.62
CA LEU A 128 -5.86 27.68 6.88
C LEU A 128 -6.50 28.46 8.03
N GLU A 129 -7.24 27.74 8.86
CA GLU A 129 -7.91 28.31 10.02
C GLU A 129 -7.00 28.21 11.25
N TYR A 130 -6.77 29.36 11.92
CA TYR A 130 -5.97 29.45 13.13
C TYR A 130 -6.68 30.26 14.19
N PRO A 131 -6.44 30.00 15.52
CA PRO A 131 -5.60 28.91 16.04
C PRO A 131 -6.27 27.53 15.87
N LEU A 132 -5.45 26.49 15.76
CA LEU A 132 -5.96 25.11 15.71
C LEU A 132 -6.57 24.73 17.06
N ASP A 133 -7.68 23.99 17.05
CA ASP A 133 -8.34 23.45 18.25
C ASP A 133 -7.60 22.22 18.79
N TRP A 134 -6.45 22.44 19.41
CA TRP A 134 -5.60 21.36 19.95
C TRP A 134 -6.30 20.51 21.02
N ASP A 135 -7.13 21.14 21.85
CA ASP A 135 -7.84 20.42 22.91
C ASP A 135 -8.93 19.53 22.33
N GLY A 136 -9.76 20.06 21.42
CA GLY A 136 -10.79 19.29 20.73
C GLY A 136 -10.22 18.14 19.91
N MET A 137 -9.06 18.34 19.25
CA MET A 137 -8.39 17.26 18.53
C MET A 137 -7.89 16.15 19.45
N LEU A 138 -7.29 16.51 20.62
CA LEU A 138 -6.87 15.54 21.62
C LEU A 138 -8.06 14.83 22.29
N ASP A 139 -9.18 15.52 22.49
CA ASP A 139 -10.40 14.91 23.02
C ASP A 139 -11.02 13.93 22.03
N TYR A 140 -10.92 14.22 20.73
CA TYR A 140 -11.39 13.34 19.67
C TYR A 140 -10.59 12.06 19.55
N VAL A 141 -9.24 12.13 19.54
CA VAL A 141 -8.38 10.95 19.39
C VAL A 141 -8.12 10.24 20.72
N GLY A 142 -8.32 10.90 21.85
CA GLY A 142 -8.00 10.40 23.19
C GLY A 142 -6.55 10.60 23.59
N ARG A 143 -6.24 10.25 24.84
CA ARG A 143 -4.90 10.35 25.45
C ARG A 143 -4.51 9.01 26.05
N PRO A 144 -3.27 8.53 25.81
CA PRO A 144 -2.25 9.13 24.94
C PRO A 144 -2.62 9.07 23.48
N ALA A 145 -1.94 9.89 22.63
CA ALA A 145 -2.10 9.91 21.19
C ALA A 145 -0.75 9.71 20.49
N ILE A 146 -0.76 9.40 19.19
CA ILE A 146 0.42 9.28 18.36
C ILE A 146 0.45 10.44 17.34
N LEU A 147 1.49 11.23 17.37
CA LEU A 147 1.81 12.21 16.33
C LEU A 147 2.81 11.56 15.36
N LYS A 148 2.47 11.48 14.08
CA LYS A 148 3.33 10.87 13.06
C LYS A 148 3.17 11.55 11.70
N PRO A 149 4.20 11.48 10.81
CA PRO A 149 4.06 12.02 9.46
C PRO A 149 2.93 11.33 8.69
N PHE A 150 2.23 12.11 7.91
CA PHE A 150 1.18 11.65 7.00
C PHE A 150 1.74 10.77 5.88
N SER A 151 2.98 10.98 5.47
CA SER A 151 3.69 10.19 4.47
C SER A 151 5.02 9.65 5.01
N GLY A 152 5.57 8.63 4.35
CA GLY A 152 6.83 8.00 4.74
C GLY A 152 6.70 6.94 5.83
N GLY A 153 7.84 6.44 6.30
CA GLY A 153 7.92 5.32 7.26
C GLY A 153 9.22 5.35 8.07
N GLY A 154 9.60 4.20 8.65
CA GLY A 154 10.88 4.05 9.37
C GLY A 154 10.92 4.70 10.74
N TRP A 155 9.78 4.95 11.37
CA TRP A 155 9.66 5.52 12.73
C TRP A 155 10.23 6.95 12.87
N LYS A 156 10.52 7.64 11.78
CA LYS A 156 10.98 9.02 11.81
C LYS A 156 9.83 9.94 12.21
N HIS A 157 10.10 10.85 13.17
CA HIS A 157 9.12 11.82 13.67
C HIS A 157 7.81 11.21 14.19
N VAL A 158 7.89 10.02 14.82
CA VAL A 158 6.76 9.38 15.51
C VAL A 158 6.89 9.63 17.00
N TYR A 159 5.88 10.30 17.59
CA TYR A 159 5.87 10.72 18.99
C TYR A 159 4.60 10.21 19.68
N LYS A 160 4.76 9.60 20.86
CA LYS A 160 3.64 9.34 21.78
C LYS A 160 3.50 10.54 22.69
N VAL A 161 2.30 11.15 22.70
CA VAL A 161 2.01 12.37 23.45
C VAL A 161 0.85 12.13 24.44
N ASN A 162 1.01 12.60 25.67
CA ASN A 162 0.04 12.38 26.73
C ASN A 162 -0.85 13.59 27.02
N ASN A 163 -0.43 14.75 26.57
CA ASN A 163 -1.10 16.02 26.85
C ASN A 163 -0.79 17.07 25.74
N LYS A 164 -1.47 18.21 25.81
CA LYS A 164 -1.30 19.31 24.86
C LYS A 164 0.11 19.87 24.84
N GLN A 165 0.79 19.97 25.97
CA GLN A 165 2.15 20.53 26.04
C GLN A 165 3.14 19.63 25.31
N GLU A 166 3.06 18.31 25.52
CA GLU A 166 3.87 17.33 24.80
C GLU A 166 3.55 17.33 23.30
N LEU A 167 2.26 17.44 22.93
CA LEU A 167 1.84 17.53 21.53
C LEU A 167 2.44 18.76 20.83
N LEU A 168 2.35 19.93 21.44
CA LEU A 168 2.90 21.17 20.87
C LEU A 168 4.42 21.10 20.75
N ALA A 169 5.10 20.60 21.80
CA ALA A 169 6.56 20.43 21.77
C ALA A 169 7.03 19.45 20.70
N ALA A 170 6.28 18.36 20.49
CA ALA A 170 6.57 17.41 19.40
C ALA A 170 6.28 18.03 18.03
N TYR A 171 5.12 18.67 17.85
CA TYR A 171 4.72 19.32 16.60
C TYR A 171 5.71 20.41 16.16
N ASP A 172 6.27 21.17 17.10
CA ASP A 172 7.30 22.18 16.81
C ASP A 172 8.57 21.58 16.17
N GLN A 173 8.83 20.29 16.34
CA GLN A 173 9.99 19.58 15.78
C GLN A 173 9.68 18.92 14.43
N THR A 174 8.46 19.04 13.90
CA THR A 174 8.03 18.30 12.72
C THR A 174 8.10 19.06 11.40
N SER A 175 8.48 20.35 11.44
CA SER A 175 8.67 21.11 10.19
C SER A 175 9.73 20.42 9.28
N PRO A 176 9.50 20.24 7.98
CA PRO A 176 8.38 20.74 7.17
C PRO A 176 7.27 19.70 6.91
N TYR A 177 7.14 18.70 7.75
CA TYR A 177 6.25 17.56 7.50
C TYR A 177 4.78 17.89 7.81
N CYS A 178 3.87 17.46 6.92
CA CYS A 178 2.46 17.31 7.23
C CYS A 178 2.29 16.13 8.18
N MET A 179 1.49 16.30 9.23
CA MET A 179 1.39 15.32 10.32
C MET A 179 -0.02 14.77 10.46
N THR A 180 -0.14 13.61 11.08
CA THR A 180 -1.39 13.07 11.60
C THR A 180 -1.30 12.91 13.11
N LEU A 181 -2.37 13.29 13.83
CA LEU A 181 -2.59 12.95 15.23
C LEU A 181 -3.56 11.80 15.28
N GLN A 182 -3.17 10.68 15.90
CA GLN A 182 -3.91 9.43 15.85
C GLN A 182 -4.12 8.86 17.25
N GLU A 183 -5.29 8.25 17.47
CA GLU A 183 -5.61 7.45 18.66
C GLU A 183 -4.51 6.41 18.90
N PHE A 184 -4.05 6.33 20.15
CA PHE A 184 -3.17 5.24 20.59
C PHE A 184 -4.00 4.00 20.93
N ILE A 185 -3.81 2.95 20.17
CA ILE A 185 -4.45 1.66 20.47
C ILE A 185 -3.58 0.93 21.50
N ASP A 186 -4.10 0.79 22.73
CA ASP A 186 -3.45 0.00 23.78
C ASP A 186 -3.72 -1.48 23.52
N PHE A 187 -2.85 -2.09 22.73
CA PHE A 187 -3.04 -3.42 22.18
C PHE A 187 -2.52 -4.53 23.10
N THR A 188 -3.19 -5.68 23.06
CA THR A 188 -2.77 -6.92 23.73
C THR A 188 -1.95 -7.82 22.81
N GLN A 189 -2.16 -7.72 21.50
CA GLN A 189 -1.46 -8.48 20.48
C GLN A 189 -1.13 -7.56 19.29
N TYR A 190 -0.04 -7.88 18.58
CA TYR A 190 0.39 -7.15 17.40
C TYR A 190 0.68 -8.13 16.26
N VAL A 191 0.08 -7.88 15.12
CA VAL A 191 0.19 -8.75 13.95
C VAL A 191 0.68 -7.95 12.76
N ARG A 192 1.67 -8.47 12.05
CA ARG A 192 2.02 -8.02 10.71
C ARG A 192 1.54 -9.03 9.70
N CYS A 193 1.01 -8.55 8.58
CA CYS A 193 0.59 -9.41 7.48
C CYS A 193 1.51 -9.20 6.29
N PHE A 194 2.26 -10.22 5.89
CA PHE A 194 2.92 -10.21 4.60
C PHE A 194 1.89 -10.44 3.49
N THR A 195 2.00 -9.69 2.41
CA THR A 195 1.08 -9.74 1.28
C THR A 195 1.79 -10.10 -0.01
N PHE A 196 1.20 -11.05 -0.74
CA PHE A 196 1.66 -11.47 -2.06
C PHE A 196 0.46 -11.55 -3.01
N GLY A 197 0.40 -10.64 -4.01
CA GLY A 197 -0.65 -10.65 -5.02
C GLY A 197 -2.05 -10.26 -4.53
N LYS A 198 -2.18 -9.37 -3.55
CA LYS A 198 -3.43 -8.84 -2.95
C LYS A 198 -4.22 -9.82 -2.09
N THR A 199 -4.17 -11.11 -2.35
CA THR A 199 -5.04 -12.12 -1.71
C THR A 199 -4.30 -13.16 -0.90
N ASP A 200 -3.03 -13.39 -1.17
CA ASP A 200 -2.20 -14.32 -0.39
C ASP A 200 -1.61 -13.56 0.81
N ILE A 201 -2.28 -13.68 1.94
CA ILE A 201 -1.98 -12.95 3.17
C ILE A 201 -1.46 -13.92 4.22
N ILE A 202 -0.34 -13.59 4.82
CA ILE A 202 0.29 -14.37 5.88
C ILE A 202 0.39 -13.53 7.15
N PRO A 203 -0.53 -13.71 8.11
CA PRO A 203 -0.41 -13.09 9.42
C PRO A 203 0.81 -13.65 10.16
N VAL A 204 1.64 -12.77 10.70
CA VAL A 204 2.84 -13.13 11.46
C VAL A 204 2.85 -12.41 12.79
N HIS A 205 3.26 -13.14 13.83
CA HIS A 205 3.43 -12.56 15.14
C HIS A 205 4.65 -11.63 15.15
N TYR A 206 4.45 -10.40 15.61
CA TYR A 206 5.52 -9.42 15.73
C TYR A 206 5.53 -8.84 17.15
N ASP A 207 6.70 -8.81 17.76
CA ASP A 207 6.93 -8.11 19.02
C ASP A 207 7.46 -6.70 18.72
N PRO A 208 6.63 -5.64 18.90
CA PRO A 208 7.04 -4.28 18.60
C PRO A 208 8.03 -3.70 19.63
N LYS A 209 8.14 -4.27 20.84
CA LYS A 209 9.10 -3.85 21.85
C LYS A 209 10.50 -4.32 21.50
N GLU A 210 10.60 -5.61 21.20
CA GLU A 210 11.85 -6.24 20.77
C GLU A 210 12.16 -6.01 19.29
N ARG A 211 11.18 -5.50 18.52
CA ARG A 211 11.25 -5.32 17.06
C ARG A 211 11.62 -6.61 16.32
N LYS A 212 10.99 -7.72 16.71
CA LYS A 212 11.27 -9.06 16.19
C LYS A 212 10.03 -9.77 15.69
N TYR A 213 10.21 -10.52 14.62
CA TYR A 213 9.24 -11.50 14.17
C TYR A 213 9.38 -12.78 14.99
N VAL A 214 8.24 -13.32 15.42
CA VAL A 214 8.19 -14.54 16.22
C VAL A 214 7.55 -15.65 15.40
N VAL A 215 8.26 -16.74 15.20
CA VAL A 215 7.71 -17.93 14.52
C VAL A 215 6.79 -18.65 15.51
N SER A 216 5.50 -18.42 15.40
CA SER A 216 4.47 -19.04 16.23
C SER A 216 3.23 -19.32 15.37
N HIS A 217 2.69 -20.53 15.49
CA HIS A 217 1.53 -20.98 14.70
C HIS A 217 0.20 -20.90 15.47
N ALA A 218 0.22 -20.64 16.76
CA ALA A 218 -0.95 -20.72 17.64
C ALA A 218 -1.24 -19.43 18.43
N TYR A 219 -0.87 -18.26 17.90
CA TYR A 219 -1.03 -17.00 18.62
C TYR A 219 -2.35 -16.27 18.30
N LEU A 220 -3.07 -16.67 17.25
CA LEU A 220 -4.37 -16.12 16.86
C LEU A 220 -5.47 -17.16 16.99
N THR A 221 -6.66 -16.76 17.44
CA THR A 221 -7.86 -17.57 17.27
C THR A 221 -8.22 -17.67 15.78
N SER A 222 -8.89 -18.74 15.38
CA SER A 222 -9.31 -18.91 13.98
C SER A 222 -10.19 -17.76 13.49
N GLU A 223 -11.11 -17.27 14.34
CA GLU A 223 -12.00 -16.16 14.01
C GLU A 223 -11.21 -14.86 13.77
N LEU A 224 -10.31 -14.51 14.67
CA LEU A 224 -9.49 -13.31 14.56
C LEU A 224 -8.54 -13.41 13.36
N GLY A 225 -7.96 -14.57 13.10
CA GLY A 225 -7.11 -14.82 11.95
C GLY A 225 -7.85 -14.62 10.63
N VAL A 226 -9.07 -15.17 10.50
CA VAL A 226 -9.91 -14.98 9.31
C VAL A 226 -10.25 -13.50 9.12
N ARG A 227 -10.62 -12.78 10.18
CA ARG A 227 -10.93 -11.36 10.12
C ARG A 227 -9.72 -10.54 9.66
N ILE A 228 -8.54 -10.75 10.24
CA ILE A 228 -7.30 -10.07 9.84
C ILE A 228 -6.97 -10.30 8.37
N VAL A 229 -7.09 -11.55 7.89
CA VAL A 229 -6.86 -11.89 6.48
C VAL A 229 -7.83 -11.16 5.57
N ASN A 230 -9.13 -11.16 5.89
CA ASN A 230 -10.15 -10.46 5.10
C ASN A 230 -9.92 -8.94 5.07
N ASP A 231 -9.63 -8.34 6.22
CA ASP A 231 -9.34 -6.91 6.31
C ASP A 231 -8.08 -6.54 5.48
N ALA A 232 -7.03 -7.34 5.58
CA ALA A 232 -5.81 -7.15 4.79
C ALA A 232 -6.04 -7.32 3.27
N GLN A 233 -6.81 -8.32 2.85
CA GLN A 233 -7.21 -8.50 1.45
C GLN A 233 -8.01 -7.30 0.94
N THR A 234 -8.96 -6.82 1.74
CA THR A 234 -9.79 -5.65 1.41
C THR A 234 -8.93 -4.40 1.21
N ILE A 235 -8.00 -4.13 2.12
CA ILE A 235 -7.04 -3.03 2.01
C ILE A 235 -6.22 -3.14 0.72
N ASN A 236 -5.61 -4.29 0.47
CA ASN A 236 -4.74 -4.47 -0.69
C ASN A 236 -5.51 -4.40 -2.02
N GLN A 237 -6.74 -4.89 -2.06
CA GLN A 237 -7.60 -4.81 -3.25
C GLN A 237 -8.02 -3.37 -3.53
N ALA A 238 -8.44 -2.63 -2.50
CA ALA A 238 -8.86 -1.24 -2.62
C ALA A 238 -7.70 -0.33 -3.05
N LEU A 239 -6.54 -0.50 -2.43
CA LEU A 239 -5.36 0.33 -2.65
C LEU A 239 -4.40 -0.20 -3.74
N GLY A 240 -4.64 -1.38 -4.29
CA GLY A 240 -3.88 -1.91 -5.42
C GLY A 240 -2.53 -2.52 -5.07
N TYR A 241 -2.23 -2.80 -3.78
CA TYR A 241 -0.96 -3.38 -3.37
C TYR A 241 -0.88 -4.89 -3.61
N GLU A 242 0.21 -5.34 -4.20
CA GLU A 242 0.53 -6.76 -4.40
C GLU A 242 1.73 -7.22 -3.56
N MET A 243 2.54 -6.30 -3.13
CA MET A 243 3.63 -6.52 -2.17
C MET A 243 3.46 -5.48 -1.06
N ASN A 244 3.16 -5.92 0.15
CA ASN A 244 2.85 -5.02 1.25
C ASN A 244 3.14 -5.69 2.60
N THR A 245 3.24 -4.90 3.64
CA THR A 245 3.12 -5.32 5.03
C THR A 245 2.07 -4.46 5.71
N ILE A 246 1.07 -5.11 6.32
CA ILE A 246 -0.01 -4.45 7.04
C ILE A 246 0.15 -4.75 8.53
N GLU A 247 0.03 -3.71 9.35
CA GLU A 247 0.17 -3.81 10.80
C GLU A 247 -1.18 -3.66 11.49
N PHE A 248 -1.54 -4.66 12.30
CA PHE A 248 -2.73 -4.66 13.12
C PHE A 248 -2.38 -4.65 14.61
N ALA A 249 -2.95 -3.68 15.32
CA ALA A 249 -2.96 -3.63 16.78
C ALA A 249 -4.30 -4.20 17.27
N ILE A 250 -4.25 -5.25 18.10
CA ILE A 250 -5.45 -5.95 18.55
C ILE A 250 -5.81 -5.48 19.95
N LYS A 251 -6.99 -4.89 20.09
CA LYS A 251 -7.57 -4.45 21.36
C LYS A 251 -8.98 -4.99 21.47
N ASP A 252 -9.30 -5.64 22.60
CA ASP A 252 -10.63 -6.19 22.90
C ASP A 252 -11.18 -7.08 21.75
N GLY A 253 -10.30 -7.88 21.13
CA GLY A 253 -10.63 -8.75 20.00
C GLY A 253 -10.86 -8.03 18.66
N VAL A 254 -10.65 -6.71 18.60
CA VAL A 254 -10.77 -5.91 17.38
C VAL A 254 -9.39 -5.63 16.79
N PRO A 255 -9.11 -6.04 15.53
CA PRO A 255 -7.87 -5.73 14.84
C PRO A 255 -7.96 -4.33 14.20
N TYR A 256 -7.28 -3.36 14.79
CA TYR A 256 -7.15 -2.02 14.22
C TYR A 256 -5.98 -1.97 13.24
N ALA A 257 -6.23 -1.65 11.99
CA ALA A 257 -5.17 -1.43 11.00
C ALA A 257 -4.49 -0.07 11.28
N ILE A 258 -3.27 -0.10 11.79
CA ILE A 258 -2.55 1.09 12.28
C ILE A 258 -1.46 1.59 11.34
N ASP A 259 -0.92 0.74 10.49
CA ASP A 259 -0.01 1.08 9.39
C ASP A 259 -0.11 0.02 8.29
N PHE A 260 -0.36 0.45 7.06
CA PHE A 260 -0.56 -0.47 5.93
C PHE A 260 -0.06 0.12 4.59
N LEU A 261 0.80 1.12 4.67
CA LEU A 261 1.53 1.69 3.55
C LEU A 261 2.98 1.24 3.59
N ASN A 262 3.25 0.03 3.17
CA ASN A 262 4.60 -0.49 3.09
C ASN A 262 4.82 -1.27 1.79
N PRO A 263 4.91 -0.57 0.64
CA PRO A 263 5.04 -1.20 -0.67
C PRO A 263 6.44 -1.77 -0.95
N ALA A 264 7.41 -1.49 -0.06
CA ALA A 264 8.74 -2.09 -0.08
C ALA A 264 9.10 -2.61 1.32
N PRO A 265 8.41 -3.66 1.81
CA PRO A 265 8.66 -4.20 3.13
C PRO A 265 10.12 -4.65 3.30
N ASP A 266 10.68 -4.48 4.49
CA ASP A 266 12.01 -4.97 4.81
C ASP A 266 11.98 -6.51 4.85
N PHE A 267 12.47 -7.13 3.79
CA PHE A 267 12.55 -8.58 3.62
C PHE A 267 13.96 -9.13 3.85
N GLU A 268 14.83 -8.35 4.51
CA GLU A 268 16.17 -8.82 4.83
C GLU A 268 16.14 -10.00 5.81
N ARG A 269 16.96 -11.03 5.55
CA ARG A 269 17.05 -12.29 6.31
C ARG A 269 17.19 -12.05 7.82
N GLU A 270 18.02 -11.12 8.19
CA GLU A 270 18.28 -10.76 9.59
C GLU A 270 17.07 -10.08 10.26
N ARG A 271 16.16 -9.53 9.48
CA ARG A 271 14.96 -8.82 9.98
C ARG A 271 13.77 -9.73 10.19
N ILE A 272 13.52 -10.62 9.22
CA ILE A 272 12.29 -11.42 9.21
C ILE A 272 12.49 -12.87 9.64
N THR A 273 13.66 -13.28 10.08
CA THR A 273 14.06 -14.66 10.39
C THR A 273 14.22 -15.56 9.16
N GLU A 274 14.99 -16.64 9.30
CA GLU A 274 15.23 -17.60 8.21
C GLU A 274 13.93 -18.19 7.66
N PHE A 275 13.05 -18.60 8.56
CA PHE A 275 11.78 -19.24 8.18
C PHE A 275 10.90 -18.31 7.29
N TYR A 276 10.73 -17.06 7.69
CA TYR A 276 9.93 -16.12 6.91
C TYR A 276 10.69 -15.63 5.66
N PHE A 277 12.01 -15.58 5.70
CA PHE A 277 12.81 -15.22 4.54
C PHE A 277 12.62 -16.20 3.39
N GLU A 278 12.76 -17.51 3.63
CA GLU A 278 12.53 -18.56 2.64
C GLU A 278 11.10 -18.48 2.08
N LEU A 279 10.12 -18.28 2.97
CA LEU A 279 8.71 -18.16 2.59
C LEU A 279 8.47 -16.95 1.66
N VAL A 280 9.03 -15.79 2.01
CA VAL A 280 8.89 -14.55 1.23
C VAL A 280 9.55 -14.68 -0.13
N VAL A 281 10.77 -15.21 -0.19
CA VAL A 281 11.49 -15.45 -1.46
C VAL A 281 10.68 -16.35 -2.38
N GLU A 282 10.16 -17.47 -1.85
CA GLU A 282 9.34 -18.41 -2.62
C GLU A 282 8.05 -17.77 -3.14
N LYS A 283 7.31 -17.07 -2.27
CA LYS A 283 6.04 -16.43 -2.61
C LYS A 283 6.22 -15.30 -3.64
N MET A 284 7.22 -14.46 -3.46
CA MET A 284 7.53 -13.39 -4.42
C MET A 284 7.99 -13.94 -5.77
N ALA A 285 8.80 -15.02 -5.78
CA ALA A 285 9.23 -15.65 -7.03
C ALA A 285 8.03 -16.22 -7.81
N ARG A 286 7.12 -16.92 -7.15
CA ARG A 286 5.90 -17.45 -7.79
C ARG A 286 5.00 -16.32 -8.30
N LEU A 287 4.82 -15.27 -7.52
CA LEU A 287 4.01 -14.10 -7.91
C LEU A 287 4.53 -13.49 -9.22
N VAL A 288 5.82 -13.19 -9.30
CA VAL A 288 6.36 -12.53 -10.50
C VAL A 288 6.36 -13.42 -11.73
N ILE A 289 6.53 -14.73 -11.55
CA ILE A 289 6.41 -15.72 -12.65
C ILE A 289 4.97 -15.72 -13.17
N ASP A 290 3.98 -15.80 -12.28
CA ASP A 290 2.57 -15.73 -12.66
C ASP A 290 2.26 -14.41 -13.38
N ARG A 291 2.72 -13.27 -12.86
CA ARG A 291 2.52 -11.97 -13.50
C ARG A 291 3.24 -11.86 -14.84
N ALA A 292 4.40 -12.47 -14.99
CA ALA A 292 5.11 -12.52 -16.27
C ALA A 292 4.35 -13.34 -17.31
N LEU A 293 3.70 -14.43 -16.91
CA LEU A 293 2.98 -15.31 -17.82
C LEU A 293 1.56 -14.84 -18.14
N HIS A 294 0.84 -14.33 -17.15
CA HIS A 294 -0.60 -14.08 -17.20
C HIS A 294 -0.99 -12.64 -16.84
N GLY A 295 -0.07 -11.83 -16.32
CA GLY A 295 -0.36 -10.46 -15.89
C GLY A 295 -0.76 -9.55 -17.05
N GLN A 296 -1.77 -8.72 -16.81
CA GLN A 296 -2.12 -7.60 -17.69
C GLN A 296 -1.46 -6.33 -17.14
N ALA A 297 -1.20 -5.36 -18.01
CA ALA A 297 -0.62 -4.09 -17.58
C ALA A 297 -1.43 -3.44 -16.45
N CYS A 298 -0.74 -2.77 -15.54
CA CYS A 298 -1.36 -2.10 -14.40
C CYS A 298 -2.38 -1.05 -14.85
N SER A 299 -3.56 -1.06 -14.23
CA SER A 299 -4.52 0.02 -14.40
C SER A 299 -4.09 1.26 -13.63
N SER A 300 -4.21 2.44 -14.22
CA SER A 300 -4.05 3.71 -13.50
C SER A 300 -5.26 4.06 -12.65
N TRP A 301 -6.35 3.30 -12.76
CA TRP A 301 -7.61 3.56 -12.09
C TRP A 301 -7.69 2.91 -10.71
N PRO A 302 -8.08 3.65 -9.64
CA PRO A 302 -8.23 3.13 -8.30
C PRO A 302 -9.45 2.24 -8.13
N ARG A 303 -9.29 1.07 -7.51
CA ARG A 303 -10.40 0.15 -7.25
C ARG A 303 -11.29 0.54 -6.05
N TRP A 304 -10.80 1.39 -5.17
CA TRP A 304 -11.59 1.82 -4.00
C TRP A 304 -12.89 2.52 -4.40
N GLU A 305 -12.93 3.22 -5.54
CA GLU A 305 -14.15 3.84 -6.04
C GLU A 305 -15.22 2.80 -6.35
N GLU A 306 -14.85 1.74 -7.06
CA GLU A 306 -15.74 0.62 -7.38
C GLU A 306 -16.23 -0.07 -6.09
N MET A 307 -15.31 -0.32 -5.15
CA MET A 307 -15.62 -1.00 -3.89
C MET A 307 -16.53 -0.17 -2.95
N LEU A 308 -16.45 1.15 -3.02
CA LEU A 308 -17.30 2.08 -2.27
C LEU A 308 -18.60 2.44 -2.99
N GLY A 309 -18.84 1.92 -4.21
CA GLY A 309 -20.00 2.27 -5.01
C GLY A 309 -20.00 3.73 -5.48
N ILE A 310 -18.87 4.38 -5.50
CA ILE A 310 -18.69 5.73 -6.03
C ILE A 310 -18.53 5.57 -7.53
N GLY A 311 -19.60 5.90 -8.30
CA GLY A 311 -19.58 5.75 -9.75
C GLY A 311 -18.53 6.64 -10.41
N ALA A 312 -17.89 6.13 -11.45
CA ALA A 312 -17.06 6.95 -12.33
C ALA A 312 -17.90 8.11 -12.89
N PRO A 313 -17.36 9.34 -12.98
CA PRO A 313 -18.08 10.46 -13.58
C PRO A 313 -18.62 10.05 -14.97
N ALA A 314 -19.87 10.38 -15.25
CA ALA A 314 -20.49 10.11 -16.54
C ALA A 314 -19.64 10.75 -17.64
N GLY A 315 -19.02 9.91 -18.50
CA GLY A 315 -18.14 10.36 -19.57
C GLY A 315 -16.73 9.79 -19.56
N PHE A 316 -16.34 8.99 -18.55
CA PHE A 316 -15.05 8.31 -18.56
C PHE A 316 -15.13 7.05 -19.45
N ILE A 317 -14.66 7.16 -20.69
CA ILE A 317 -14.58 6.04 -21.63
C ILE A 317 -13.27 5.28 -21.29
N GLY A 318 -13.38 4.07 -20.75
CA GLY A 318 -12.24 3.17 -20.71
C GLY A 318 -12.02 2.31 -19.50
N THR A 319 -12.99 1.46 -19.14
CA THR A 319 -12.65 0.19 -18.52
C THR A 319 -12.66 -0.90 -19.60
N PRO A 320 -11.56 -1.61 -19.85
CA PRO A 320 -11.65 -2.89 -20.54
C PRO A 320 -12.49 -3.81 -19.66
N ARG A 321 -13.70 -4.11 -20.05
CA ARG A 321 -14.47 -5.18 -19.43
C ARG A 321 -13.63 -6.44 -19.52
N SER A 322 -13.26 -7.02 -18.40
CA SER A 322 -12.73 -8.36 -18.34
C SER A 322 -13.74 -9.29 -19.03
N ALA A 323 -13.31 -9.99 -20.07
CA ALA A 323 -14.02 -11.12 -20.61
C ALA A 323 -14.05 -12.21 -19.54
N GLY A 324 -15.11 -12.26 -18.77
CA GLY A 324 -15.38 -13.23 -17.71
C GLY A 324 -16.69 -13.93 -18.01
N ALA A 325 -16.57 -15.21 -18.41
CA ALA A 325 -17.48 -16.34 -18.24
C ALA A 325 -18.98 -16.13 -18.50
N GLY A 326 -19.46 -16.90 -19.46
CA GLY A 326 -20.83 -16.99 -19.92
C GLY A 326 -21.90 -17.19 -18.83
N GLY A 327 -22.86 -16.31 -18.84
CA GLY A 327 -24.17 -16.52 -18.27
C GLY A 327 -25.21 -16.29 -19.36
N LYS A 328 -25.89 -17.37 -19.79
CA LYS A 328 -27.01 -17.32 -20.71
C LYS A 328 -28.11 -16.47 -20.09
N SER A 329 -28.43 -15.35 -20.71
CA SER A 329 -29.67 -14.62 -20.40
C SER A 329 -30.66 -14.86 -21.50
N ALA A 330 -31.82 -15.37 -21.10
CA ALA A 330 -32.97 -15.66 -21.96
C ALA A 330 -33.52 -14.37 -22.56
N ALA A 331 -33.71 -14.41 -23.86
CA ALA A 331 -34.47 -13.41 -24.60
C ALA A 331 -35.94 -13.51 -24.22
N VAL A 332 -36.53 -12.43 -23.73
CA VAL A 332 -37.98 -12.24 -23.70
C VAL A 332 -38.34 -11.34 -24.84
N LEU A 333 -38.97 -11.93 -25.83
CA LEU A 333 -39.68 -11.25 -26.91
C LEU A 333 -40.90 -10.49 -26.32
N ALA A 334 -40.96 -9.20 -26.55
CA ALA A 334 -42.21 -8.45 -26.45
C ALA A 334 -42.52 -7.88 -27.84
N SER A 335 -43.43 -8.56 -28.53
CA SER A 335 -44.17 -8.04 -29.67
C SER A 335 -45.24 -7.08 -29.15
N GLY A 336 -45.27 -5.88 -29.68
CA GLY A 336 -46.35 -4.90 -29.48
C GLY A 336 -46.58 -4.15 -30.75
N SER A 337 -47.67 -4.51 -31.40
CA SER A 337 -48.19 -4.03 -32.67
C SER A 337 -48.57 -2.54 -32.64
N ALA A 338 -48.25 -1.89 -33.74
CA ALA A 338 -48.82 -0.59 -34.14
C ALA A 338 -50.23 -0.75 -34.72
N GLN A 339 -51.07 0.25 -34.52
CA GLN A 339 -52.13 0.81 -35.35
C GLN A 339 -52.77 1.92 -34.52
N GLY A 340 -52.98 3.16 -34.93
CA GLY A 340 -53.44 3.71 -36.19
C GLY A 340 -54.43 4.82 -35.82
N SER A 341 -54.23 5.96 -36.33
CA SER A 341 -55.09 7.08 -36.70
C SER A 341 -54.38 8.42 -36.50
#